data_f8f774568f53eecc52e8729b4cb1e0f8
#
_entry.id   f8f774568f53eecc52e8729b4cb1e0f8
#
_cell.length_a   1.000
_cell.length_b   1.000
_cell.length_c   1.000
_cell.angle_alpha   90.00
_cell.angle_beta   90.00
_cell.angle_gamma   90.00
#
_symmetry.space_group_name_H-M   'P 1'
#
loop_
_entity.id
_entity.type
_entity.pdbx_description
1 polymer ?
#
loop_
_entity_poly.entity_id
_entity_poly.type
_entity_poly.pdbx_seq_one_letter_code
_entity_poly.pdbx_strand_id
1 'polypeptide(L)'
;MSFSALKSCSEAIENYLKYHPGYPKKLLNYLYEDIGFSRESVIADICSGTGVLTRLLLEQGSRVVYVESDDQMREIAERLFSDEFQRFVSIKGTAENTTLFNDAVNFIVCTRSLRQFCRDKYRQEFYRIMKPSGTIIFLYNRLNQEDDFIKECRRLTKTYQTYHETPNYRELSEDEIVDFFESAPYNHISFSHRQSLDYDGARDRFLPEINFLEQWNNGYKEMFEEFNDIFNRYSQNKKIFINYTTEVYTGA
;
A
#
# COMPACT_ATOMS: atom_id res chain seq x y z
N MET A 1 -11.12 -18.53 -15.83
CA MET A 1 -11.91 -17.44 -15.22
C MET A 1 -12.75 -16.75 -16.28
N SER A 2 -14.01 -16.38 -15.99
CA SER A 2 -14.87 -15.75 -16.99
C SER A 2 -14.45 -14.29 -17.20
N PHE A 3 -14.67 -13.75 -18.40
CA PHE A 3 -14.39 -12.37 -18.78
C PHE A 3 -15.07 -11.33 -17.85
N SER A 4 -16.17 -11.71 -17.19
CA SER A 4 -16.90 -10.89 -16.21
C SER A 4 -16.14 -10.77 -14.86
N ALA A 5 -15.46 -11.82 -14.41
CA ALA A 5 -14.68 -11.79 -13.17
C ALA A 5 -13.41 -10.93 -13.28
N LEU A 6 -12.76 -10.94 -14.45
CA LEU A 6 -11.62 -10.08 -14.75
C LEU A 6 -12.03 -8.60 -14.84
N LYS A 7 -13.21 -8.30 -15.38
CA LYS A 7 -13.74 -6.94 -15.48
C LYS A 7 -14.10 -6.37 -14.11
N SER A 8 -14.71 -7.18 -13.23
CA SER A 8 -15.02 -6.76 -11.86
C SER A 8 -13.76 -6.55 -11.01
N CYS A 9 -12.72 -7.35 -11.23
CA CYS A 9 -11.44 -7.20 -10.53
C CYS A 9 -10.70 -5.92 -10.97
N SER A 10 -10.71 -5.56 -12.27
CA SER A 10 -10.08 -4.33 -12.74
C SER A 10 -10.80 -3.08 -12.23
N GLU A 11 -12.13 -3.07 -12.20
CA GLU A 11 -12.93 -1.97 -11.65
C GLU A 11 -12.69 -1.79 -10.14
N ALA A 12 -12.59 -2.88 -9.38
CA ALA A 12 -12.29 -2.82 -7.95
C ALA A 12 -10.90 -2.24 -7.67
N ILE A 13 -9.91 -2.57 -8.52
CA ILE A 13 -8.56 -2.03 -8.36
C ILE A 13 -8.46 -0.58 -8.82
N GLU A 14 -9.14 -0.18 -9.90
CA GLU A 14 -9.25 1.22 -10.30
C GLU A 14 -9.89 2.06 -9.19
N ASN A 15 -10.95 1.56 -8.56
CA ASN A 15 -11.57 2.20 -7.39
C ASN A 15 -10.60 2.24 -6.20
N TYR A 16 -9.87 1.15 -5.93
CA TYR A 16 -8.86 1.14 -4.88
C TYR A 16 -7.77 2.21 -5.14
N LEU A 17 -7.24 2.30 -6.35
CA LEU A 17 -6.24 3.31 -6.72
C LEU A 17 -6.80 4.72 -6.60
N LYS A 18 -8.05 4.94 -7.01
CA LYS A 18 -8.74 6.23 -6.93
C LYS A 18 -8.91 6.71 -5.49
N TYR A 19 -9.23 5.78 -4.58
CA TYR A 19 -9.51 6.11 -3.17
C TYR A 19 -8.39 5.71 -2.20
N HIS A 20 -7.24 5.25 -2.73
CA HIS A 20 -6.05 5.08 -1.90
C HIS A 20 -5.58 6.44 -1.37
N PRO A 21 -5.15 6.53 -0.09
CA PRO A 21 -4.74 7.82 0.51
C PRO A 21 -3.57 8.50 -0.19
N GLY A 22 -2.87 7.79 -1.09
CA GLY A 22 -1.66 8.30 -1.74
C GLY A 22 -0.53 8.55 -0.74
N TYR A 23 0.40 9.40 -1.13
CA TYR A 23 1.52 9.81 -0.30
C TYR A 23 1.70 11.33 -0.37
N PRO A 24 2.14 11.99 0.71
CA PRO A 24 2.34 13.43 0.71
C PRO A 24 3.55 13.83 -0.18
N LYS A 25 3.46 14.97 -0.83
CA LYS A 25 4.57 15.50 -1.66
C LYS A 25 5.89 15.60 -0.87
N LYS A 26 5.83 15.89 0.43
CA LYS A 26 7.00 15.95 1.30
C LYS A 26 7.74 14.61 1.38
N LEU A 27 7.05 13.48 1.23
CA LEU A 27 7.71 12.18 1.14
C LEU A 27 8.58 12.09 -0.12
N LEU A 28 8.03 12.46 -1.29
CA LEU A 28 8.79 12.43 -2.54
C LEU A 28 10.01 13.35 -2.47
N ASN A 29 9.85 14.56 -1.94
CA ASN A 29 10.97 15.46 -1.71
C ASN A 29 12.04 14.79 -0.86
N TYR A 30 11.67 14.22 0.28
CA TYR A 30 12.60 13.50 1.15
C TYR A 30 13.33 12.35 0.44
N LEU A 31 12.61 11.53 -0.32
CA LEU A 31 13.23 10.42 -1.06
C LEU A 31 14.23 10.90 -2.11
N TYR A 32 13.94 12.00 -2.81
CA TYR A 32 14.80 12.51 -3.89
C TYR A 32 15.88 13.47 -3.42
N GLU A 33 15.61 14.32 -2.44
CA GLU A 33 16.54 15.37 -1.98
C GLU A 33 17.44 14.88 -0.83
N ASP A 34 16.89 14.08 0.11
CA ASP A 34 17.62 13.66 1.31
C ASP A 34 18.17 12.22 1.19
N ILE A 35 17.37 11.26 0.66
CA ILE A 35 17.79 9.85 0.49
C ILE A 35 18.60 9.65 -0.79
N GLY A 36 18.44 10.52 -1.78
CA GLY A 36 19.24 10.51 -3.01
C GLY A 36 18.63 9.67 -4.16
N PHE A 37 17.32 9.47 -4.18
CA PHE A 37 16.65 8.93 -5.36
C PHE A 37 16.90 9.84 -6.57
N SER A 38 17.05 9.25 -7.74
CA SER A 38 17.30 9.98 -8.99
C SER A 38 16.72 9.21 -10.19
N ARG A 39 16.81 9.81 -11.35
CA ARG A 39 16.43 9.13 -12.60
C ARG A 39 17.31 7.93 -12.92
N GLU A 40 18.57 7.93 -12.47
CA GLU A 40 19.54 6.86 -12.67
C GLU A 40 19.37 5.74 -11.64
N SER A 41 18.61 5.98 -10.57
CA SER A 41 18.35 4.98 -9.55
C SER A 41 17.52 3.83 -10.07
N VAL A 42 17.92 2.61 -9.67
CA VAL A 42 17.10 1.41 -9.81
C VAL A 42 16.47 1.11 -8.45
N ILE A 43 15.15 1.17 -8.38
CA ILE A 43 14.38 1.01 -7.14
C ILE A 43 13.59 -0.28 -7.24
N ALA A 44 13.77 -1.21 -6.29
CA ALA A 44 12.90 -2.36 -6.15
C ALA A 44 11.75 -1.98 -5.21
N ASP A 45 10.52 -2.00 -5.74
CA ASP A 45 9.29 -1.90 -4.94
C ASP A 45 8.80 -3.31 -4.68
N ILE A 46 9.00 -3.80 -3.44
CA ILE A 46 8.79 -5.20 -3.06
C ILE A 46 7.46 -5.37 -2.35
N CYS A 47 6.69 -6.40 -2.76
CA CYS A 47 5.30 -6.60 -2.35
C CYS A 47 4.44 -5.38 -2.70
N SER A 48 4.60 -4.88 -3.92
CA SER A 48 4.12 -3.58 -4.39
C SER A 48 2.59 -3.48 -4.44
N GLY A 49 1.88 -4.61 -4.46
CA GLY A 49 0.42 -4.68 -4.50
C GLY A 49 -0.14 -3.92 -5.72
N THR A 50 -0.96 -2.90 -5.48
CA THR A 50 -1.57 -2.09 -6.55
C THR A 50 -0.63 -1.10 -7.23
N GLY A 51 0.63 -0.97 -6.78
CA GLY A 51 1.63 -0.12 -7.41
C GLY A 51 1.44 1.39 -7.20
N VAL A 52 0.76 1.82 -6.15
CA VAL A 52 0.57 3.26 -5.87
C VAL A 52 1.90 3.99 -5.73
N LEU A 53 2.85 3.42 -4.98
CA LEU A 53 4.19 4.02 -4.87
C LEU A 53 4.98 3.87 -6.16
N THR A 54 4.92 2.70 -6.80
CA THR A 54 5.52 2.44 -8.12
C THR A 54 5.16 3.57 -9.10
N ARG A 55 3.88 3.93 -9.23
CA ARG A 55 3.44 5.02 -10.12
C ARG A 55 4.14 6.33 -9.80
N LEU A 56 4.15 6.74 -8.53
CA LEU A 56 4.78 7.99 -8.11
C LEU A 56 6.28 8.04 -8.42
N LEU A 57 6.99 6.93 -8.24
CA LEU A 57 8.41 6.84 -8.55
C LEU A 57 8.68 6.88 -10.06
N LEU A 58 7.82 6.23 -10.86
CA LEU A 58 7.89 6.28 -12.33
C LEU A 58 7.61 7.68 -12.87
N GLU A 59 6.64 8.41 -12.31
CA GLU A 59 6.33 9.80 -12.66
C GLU A 59 7.52 10.75 -12.38
N GLN A 60 8.36 10.44 -11.37
CA GLN A 60 9.62 11.15 -11.13
C GLN A 60 10.75 10.72 -12.09
N GLY A 61 10.53 9.72 -12.93
CA GLY A 61 11.46 9.23 -13.94
C GLY A 61 12.45 8.19 -13.45
N SER A 62 12.33 7.66 -12.24
CA SER A 62 13.15 6.57 -11.74
C SER A 62 12.87 5.26 -12.48
N ARG A 63 13.85 4.33 -12.48
CA ARG A 63 13.61 2.96 -12.93
C ARG A 63 13.04 2.16 -11.77
N VAL A 64 11.86 1.59 -11.93
CA VAL A 64 11.20 0.80 -10.89
C VAL A 64 11.10 -0.66 -11.32
N VAL A 65 11.63 -1.53 -10.47
CA VAL A 65 11.44 -2.98 -10.52
C VAL A 65 10.32 -3.32 -9.54
N TYR A 66 9.15 -3.54 -10.08
CA TYR A 66 7.95 -3.93 -9.35
C TYR A 66 7.99 -5.44 -9.10
N VAL A 67 8.08 -5.86 -7.82
CA VAL A 67 8.16 -7.26 -7.41
C VAL A 67 6.89 -7.66 -6.68
N GLU A 68 6.09 -8.54 -7.28
CA GLU A 68 4.81 -8.99 -6.73
C GLU A 68 4.59 -10.48 -7.04
N SER A 69 4.13 -11.23 -6.06
CA SER A 69 3.86 -12.67 -6.18
C SER A 69 2.50 -12.99 -6.77
N ASP A 70 1.51 -12.12 -6.55
CA ASP A 70 0.15 -12.27 -7.05
C ASP A 70 0.08 -11.96 -8.55
N ASP A 71 -0.32 -12.96 -9.35
CA ASP A 71 -0.39 -12.84 -10.81
C ASP A 71 -1.43 -11.82 -11.27
N GLN A 72 -2.55 -11.68 -10.54
CA GLN A 72 -3.60 -10.73 -10.89
C GLN A 72 -3.14 -9.28 -10.64
N MET A 73 -2.48 -9.04 -9.49
CA MET A 73 -1.91 -7.73 -9.19
C MET A 73 -0.84 -7.33 -10.21
N ARG A 74 0.00 -8.30 -10.64
CA ARG A 74 1.01 -8.04 -11.67
C ARG A 74 0.38 -7.71 -13.02
N GLU A 75 -0.58 -8.51 -13.49
CA GLU A 75 -1.28 -8.24 -14.77
C GLU A 75 -1.91 -6.85 -14.80
N ILE A 76 -2.44 -6.38 -13.67
CA ILE A 76 -3.03 -5.06 -13.56
C ILE A 76 -1.96 -3.97 -13.59
N ALA A 77 -0.89 -4.13 -12.81
CA ALA A 77 0.22 -3.18 -12.83
C ALA A 77 0.86 -3.08 -14.23
N GLU A 78 1.01 -4.22 -14.93
CA GLU A 78 1.52 -4.26 -16.31
C GLU A 78 0.61 -3.50 -17.27
N ARG A 79 -0.71 -3.65 -17.18
CA ARG A 79 -1.67 -2.88 -18.00
C ARG A 79 -1.65 -1.38 -17.70
N LEU A 80 -1.44 -1.01 -16.44
CA LEU A 80 -1.43 0.39 -16.02
C LEU A 80 -0.13 1.12 -16.36
N PHE A 81 1.01 0.41 -16.37
CA PHE A 81 2.31 1.06 -16.39
C PHE A 81 3.17 0.73 -17.62
N SER A 82 3.01 -0.44 -18.27
CA SER A 82 3.95 -0.87 -19.31
C SER A 82 3.93 0.03 -20.56
N ASP A 83 2.77 0.51 -20.95
CA ASP A 83 2.65 1.39 -22.13
C ASP A 83 2.99 2.85 -21.80
N GLU A 84 2.78 3.27 -20.55
CA GLU A 84 3.00 4.65 -20.10
C GLU A 84 4.45 4.91 -19.69
N PHE A 85 5.12 3.91 -19.08
CA PHE A 85 6.44 4.09 -18.48
C PHE A 85 7.49 3.10 -19.01
N GLN A 86 8.41 3.55 -19.85
CA GLN A 86 9.51 2.72 -20.39
C GLN A 86 10.49 2.21 -19.31
N ARG A 87 10.45 2.78 -18.11
CA ARG A 87 11.34 2.44 -16.98
C ARG A 87 10.67 1.53 -15.96
N PHE A 88 9.49 1.02 -16.26
CA PHE A 88 8.79 0.01 -15.48
C PHE A 88 9.25 -1.39 -15.86
N VAL A 89 9.54 -2.21 -14.85
CA VAL A 89 9.84 -3.65 -15.02
C VAL A 89 9.02 -4.42 -14.01
N SER A 90 8.20 -5.35 -14.46
CA SER A 90 7.40 -6.24 -13.59
C SER A 90 8.08 -7.59 -13.44
N ILE A 91 8.18 -8.08 -12.21
CA ILE A 91 8.81 -9.37 -11.89
C ILE A 91 7.93 -10.15 -10.93
N LYS A 92 7.74 -11.44 -11.23
CA LYS A 92 7.13 -12.39 -10.30
C LYS A 92 8.16 -12.76 -9.22
N GLY A 93 7.89 -12.38 -7.97
CA GLY A 93 8.77 -12.68 -6.85
C GLY A 93 8.10 -12.42 -5.51
N THR A 94 8.76 -12.85 -4.45
CA THR A 94 8.37 -12.59 -3.07
C THR A 94 9.46 -11.80 -2.37
N ALA A 95 9.20 -11.31 -1.15
CA ALA A 95 10.23 -10.67 -0.35
C ALA A 95 11.41 -11.61 -0.03
N GLU A 96 11.14 -12.92 0.11
CA GLU A 96 12.18 -13.93 0.40
C GLU A 96 12.95 -14.42 -0.84
N ASN A 97 12.41 -14.19 -2.04
CA ASN A 97 13.01 -14.55 -3.33
C ASN A 97 12.49 -13.64 -4.43
N THR A 98 13.18 -12.55 -4.67
CA THR A 98 12.82 -11.55 -5.68
C THR A 98 13.15 -11.96 -7.10
N THR A 99 13.97 -13.01 -7.28
CA THR A 99 14.57 -13.44 -8.57
C THR A 99 15.52 -12.41 -9.21
N LEU A 100 15.82 -11.32 -8.53
CA LEU A 100 16.79 -10.32 -9.00
C LEU A 100 18.23 -10.84 -8.85
N PHE A 101 19.15 -10.27 -9.63
CA PHE A 101 20.58 -10.54 -9.50
C PHE A 101 21.15 -9.89 -8.24
N ASN A 102 22.34 -10.34 -7.80
CA ASN A 102 23.08 -9.67 -6.73
C ASN A 102 23.41 -8.23 -7.16
N ASP A 103 23.43 -7.31 -6.20
CA ASP A 103 23.81 -5.91 -6.42
C ASP A 103 23.02 -5.21 -7.55
N ALA A 104 21.74 -5.61 -7.74
CA ALA A 104 20.93 -5.14 -8.85
C ALA A 104 20.34 -3.74 -8.64
N VAL A 105 20.04 -3.37 -7.38
CA VAL A 105 19.24 -2.19 -7.08
C VAL A 105 19.97 -1.20 -6.16
N ASN A 106 19.65 0.09 -6.32
CA ASN A 106 20.17 1.14 -5.45
C ASN A 106 19.31 1.28 -4.19
N PHE A 107 18.00 1.07 -4.34
CA PHE A 107 17.05 1.24 -3.25
C PHE A 107 16.05 0.09 -3.24
N ILE A 108 15.66 -0.32 -2.03
CA ILE A 108 14.56 -1.26 -1.81
C ILE A 108 13.49 -0.51 -1.04
N VAL A 109 12.27 -0.49 -1.55
CA VAL A 109 11.13 0.08 -0.85
C VAL A 109 10.11 -1.03 -0.58
N CYS A 110 9.58 -1.06 0.63
CA CYS A 110 8.53 -1.96 1.02
C CYS A 110 7.43 -1.19 1.75
N THR A 111 6.21 -1.24 1.20
CA THR A 111 5.05 -0.47 1.69
C THR A 111 3.99 -1.33 2.34
N ARG A 112 4.21 -2.65 2.37
CA ARG A 112 3.28 -3.61 2.96
C ARG A 112 3.94 -4.42 4.07
N SER A 113 3.10 -5.05 4.88
CA SER A 113 3.56 -5.94 5.92
C SER A 113 4.32 -7.14 5.34
N LEU A 114 5.50 -7.37 5.86
CA LEU A 114 6.32 -8.55 5.58
C LEU A 114 6.11 -9.68 6.58
N ARG A 115 5.15 -9.56 7.50
CA ARG A 115 4.93 -10.52 8.60
C ARG A 115 4.60 -11.94 8.15
N GLN A 116 4.07 -12.09 6.93
CA GLN A 116 3.81 -13.40 6.34
C GLN A 116 5.08 -14.12 5.87
N PHE A 117 6.21 -13.40 5.82
CA PHE A 117 7.49 -13.93 5.37
C PHE A 117 8.45 -14.14 6.54
N CYS A 118 9.39 -15.07 6.37
CA CYS A 118 10.44 -15.29 7.32
C CYS A 118 11.44 -14.12 7.29
N ARG A 119 11.57 -13.39 8.41
CA ARG A 119 12.40 -12.18 8.50
C ARG A 119 13.83 -12.43 8.02
N ASP A 120 14.48 -13.47 8.48
CA ASP A 120 15.88 -13.73 8.16
C ASP A 120 16.08 -14.01 6.66
N LYS A 121 15.08 -14.62 6.00
CA LYS A 121 15.12 -14.88 4.56
C LYS A 121 14.95 -13.60 3.74
N TYR A 122 13.92 -12.77 4.04
CA TYR A 122 13.74 -11.54 3.25
C TYR A 122 14.84 -10.52 3.55
N ARG A 123 15.37 -10.51 4.78
CA ARG A 123 16.54 -9.70 5.11
C ARG A 123 17.76 -10.11 4.28
N GLN A 124 18.09 -11.40 4.24
CA GLN A 124 19.17 -11.94 3.43
C GLN A 124 19.00 -11.59 1.95
N GLU A 125 17.78 -11.73 1.44
CA GLU A 125 17.46 -11.42 0.05
C GLU A 125 17.62 -9.92 -0.24
N PHE A 126 17.16 -9.03 0.63
CA PHE A 126 17.30 -7.59 0.47
C PHE A 126 18.77 -7.18 0.40
N TYR A 127 19.60 -7.66 1.33
CA TYR A 127 21.04 -7.40 1.29
C TYR A 127 21.73 -8.03 0.09
N ARG A 128 21.24 -9.15 -0.43
CA ARG A 128 21.80 -9.79 -1.62
C ARG A 128 21.58 -8.95 -2.90
N ILE A 129 20.37 -8.41 -3.07
CA ILE A 129 20.00 -7.66 -4.29
C ILE A 129 20.42 -6.20 -4.23
N MET A 130 20.67 -5.66 -3.05
CA MET A 130 21.04 -4.28 -2.83
C MET A 130 22.53 -4.06 -3.16
N LYS A 131 22.84 -2.98 -3.85
CA LYS A 131 24.24 -2.53 -4.07
C LYS A 131 24.89 -2.13 -2.74
N PRO A 132 26.23 -2.15 -2.64
CA PRO A 132 26.95 -1.84 -1.39
C PRO A 132 26.63 -0.47 -0.76
N SER A 133 26.22 0.52 -1.57
CA SER A 133 25.80 1.86 -1.11
C SER A 133 24.29 2.05 -1.14
N GLY A 134 23.53 0.96 -1.18
CA GLY A 134 22.08 1.01 -1.28
C GLY A 134 21.40 1.33 0.05
N THR A 135 20.12 1.60 0.00
CA THR A 135 19.31 1.88 1.18
C THR A 135 17.99 1.10 1.13
N ILE A 136 17.58 0.55 2.26
CA ILE A 136 16.30 -0.12 2.46
C ILE A 136 15.35 0.87 3.11
N ILE A 137 14.14 0.96 2.58
CA ILE A 137 13.10 1.88 3.03
C ILE A 137 11.83 1.09 3.36
N PHE A 138 11.41 1.10 4.63
CA PHE A 138 10.07 0.70 5.02
C PHE A 138 9.18 1.93 5.09
N LEU A 139 7.99 1.85 4.50
CA LEU A 139 7.09 2.98 4.34
C LEU A 139 5.67 2.56 4.63
N TYR A 140 5.05 3.16 5.65
CA TYR A 140 3.70 2.82 6.10
C TYR A 140 2.81 4.06 6.18
N ASN A 141 1.63 3.94 5.60
CA ASN A 141 0.58 4.96 5.71
C ASN A 141 -0.36 4.59 6.86
N ARG A 142 -0.14 5.19 8.02
CA ARG A 142 -0.94 4.93 9.22
C ARG A 142 -2.15 5.84 9.27
N LEU A 143 -3.31 5.19 9.32
CA LEU A 143 -4.58 5.85 9.56
C LEU A 143 -4.68 6.31 11.01
N ASN A 144 -5.17 7.53 11.26
CA ASN A 144 -5.47 7.97 12.62
C ASN A 144 -6.64 7.15 13.19
N GLN A 145 -6.29 6.23 14.10
CA GLN A 145 -7.22 5.28 14.70
C GLN A 145 -8.18 5.95 15.71
N GLU A 146 -7.83 7.14 16.20
CA GLU A 146 -8.61 7.88 17.19
C GLU A 146 -9.68 8.77 16.56
N ASP A 147 -9.74 8.86 15.25
CA ASP A 147 -10.77 9.59 14.54
C ASP A 147 -12.15 8.93 14.75
N ASP A 148 -13.14 9.70 15.15
CA ASP A 148 -14.46 9.20 15.54
C ASP A 148 -15.23 8.58 14.35
N PHE A 149 -15.08 9.14 13.14
CA PHE A 149 -15.64 8.54 11.94
C PHE A 149 -15.05 7.14 11.71
N ILE A 150 -13.73 7.00 11.86
CA ILE A 150 -13.03 5.72 11.71
C ILE A 150 -13.47 4.70 12.76
N LYS A 151 -13.65 5.14 14.02
CA LYS A 151 -14.16 4.28 15.10
C LYS A 151 -15.57 3.77 14.79
N GLU A 152 -16.45 4.63 14.29
CA GLU A 152 -17.80 4.23 13.91
C GLU A 152 -17.82 3.29 12.70
N CYS A 153 -17.03 3.56 11.66
CA CYS A 153 -16.89 2.65 10.52
C CYS A 153 -16.41 1.25 10.94
N ARG A 154 -15.45 1.18 11.86
CA ARG A 154 -14.99 -0.11 12.42
C ARG A 154 -16.05 -0.83 13.22
N ARG A 155 -16.82 -0.09 14.04
CA ARG A 155 -17.94 -0.67 14.77
C ARG A 155 -18.95 -1.25 13.80
N LEU A 156 -19.29 -0.48 12.75
CA LEU A 156 -20.21 -0.90 11.71
C LEU A 156 -19.75 -2.19 11.02
N THR A 157 -18.52 -2.21 10.52
CA THR A 157 -17.98 -3.40 9.85
C THR A 157 -17.94 -4.62 10.76
N LYS A 158 -17.60 -4.47 12.05
CA LYS A 158 -17.65 -5.57 13.02
C LYS A 158 -19.05 -6.11 13.25
N THR A 159 -20.07 -5.25 13.25
CA THR A 159 -21.46 -5.64 13.46
C THR A 159 -21.99 -6.51 12.31
N TYR A 160 -21.58 -6.18 11.08
CA TYR A 160 -22.08 -6.84 9.87
C TYR A 160 -21.11 -7.87 9.27
N GLN A 161 -19.88 -7.97 9.76
CA GLN A 161 -18.93 -9.01 9.33
C GLN A 161 -19.36 -10.38 9.86
N THR A 162 -20.01 -11.16 9.01
CA THR A 162 -20.13 -12.60 9.18
C THR A 162 -18.80 -13.27 8.84
N TYR A 163 -18.01 -13.65 9.84
CA TYR A 163 -16.97 -14.69 9.84
C TYR A 163 -16.03 -14.79 8.61
N HIS A 164 -15.44 -13.70 8.14
CA HIS A 164 -14.21 -13.79 7.36
C HIS A 164 -13.15 -12.95 8.05
N GLU A 165 -12.15 -13.64 8.59
CA GLU A 165 -10.92 -12.98 9.00
C GLU A 165 -10.34 -12.29 7.76
N THR A 166 -10.49 -10.95 7.68
CA THR A 166 -9.66 -10.18 6.76
C THR A 166 -8.22 -10.51 7.10
N PRO A 167 -7.37 -10.90 6.12
CA PRO A 167 -5.97 -11.13 6.39
C PRO A 167 -5.43 -9.94 7.18
N ASN A 168 -4.95 -10.22 8.39
CA ASN A 168 -4.47 -9.18 9.30
C ASN A 168 -3.12 -8.65 8.76
N TYR A 169 -3.17 -7.83 7.70
CA TYR A 169 -2.00 -7.13 7.14
C TYR A 169 -1.54 -6.07 8.13
N ARG A 170 -1.04 -6.55 9.28
CA ARG A 170 -0.47 -5.68 10.29
C ARG A 170 0.91 -5.24 9.83
N GLU A 171 1.14 -3.94 9.79
CA GLU A 171 2.45 -3.33 9.56
C GLU A 171 3.49 -3.87 10.55
N LEU A 172 4.77 -3.84 10.18
CA LEU A 172 5.83 -4.15 11.13
C LEU A 172 5.77 -3.15 12.29
N SER A 173 5.94 -3.64 13.50
CA SER A 173 6.13 -2.79 14.66
C SER A 173 7.52 -2.15 14.61
N GLU A 174 7.73 -1.12 15.41
CA GLU A 174 9.04 -0.50 15.53
C GLU A 174 10.10 -1.50 15.99
N ASP A 175 9.79 -2.38 16.95
CA ASP A 175 10.69 -3.45 17.40
C ASP A 175 11.06 -4.41 16.25
N GLU A 176 10.12 -4.78 15.37
CA GLU A 176 10.39 -5.64 14.22
C GLU A 176 11.27 -4.94 13.17
N ILE A 177 11.19 -3.61 13.06
CA ILE A 177 12.06 -2.81 12.20
C ILE A 177 13.46 -2.71 12.81
N VAL A 178 13.56 -2.43 14.11
CA VAL A 178 14.83 -2.46 14.85
C VAL A 178 15.52 -3.81 14.69
N ASP A 179 14.77 -4.89 14.90
CA ASP A 179 15.26 -6.25 14.72
C ASP A 179 15.72 -6.55 13.27
N PHE A 180 15.04 -5.97 12.27
CA PHE A 180 15.46 -6.13 10.88
C PHE A 180 16.85 -5.53 10.64
N PHE A 181 17.12 -4.35 11.19
CA PHE A 181 18.42 -3.68 11.03
C PHE A 181 19.51 -4.22 11.98
N GLU A 182 19.18 -5.14 12.91
CA GLU A 182 20.15 -5.78 13.84
C GLU A 182 21.08 -4.76 14.54
N SER A 183 20.50 -3.68 15.04
CA SER A 183 21.23 -2.59 15.69
C SER A 183 22.11 -1.72 14.74
N ALA A 184 22.05 -1.96 13.41
CA ALA A 184 22.62 -1.00 12.47
C ALA A 184 21.86 0.34 12.56
N PRO A 185 22.52 1.48 12.34
CA PRO A 185 21.86 2.77 12.35
C PRO A 185 20.71 2.82 11.33
N TYR A 186 19.55 3.27 11.76
CA TYR A 186 18.45 3.61 10.88
C TYR A 186 17.89 4.99 11.23
N ASN A 187 17.25 5.65 10.27
CA ASN A 187 16.54 6.89 10.49
C ASN A 187 15.03 6.63 10.46
N HIS A 188 14.30 7.37 11.28
CA HIS A 188 12.85 7.40 11.29
C HIS A 188 12.35 8.83 11.12
N ILE A 189 11.45 9.04 10.16
CA ILE A 189 10.79 10.32 9.92
C ILE A 189 9.32 10.08 9.60
N SER A 190 8.47 11.04 9.94
CA SER A 190 7.04 10.94 9.67
C SER A 190 6.49 12.18 8.95
N PHE A 191 5.48 11.97 8.11
CA PHE A 191 4.80 13.01 7.35
C PHE A 191 3.29 12.91 7.54
N SER A 192 2.69 13.91 8.14
CA SER A 192 1.23 14.00 8.23
C SER A 192 0.63 14.46 6.91
N HIS A 193 -0.46 13.84 6.52
CA HIS A 193 -1.24 14.28 5.36
C HIS A 193 -2.72 13.98 5.56
N ARG A 194 -3.56 14.53 4.67
CA ARG A 194 -5.00 14.46 4.79
C ARG A 194 -5.61 14.09 3.46
N GLN A 195 -6.49 13.09 3.48
CA GLN A 195 -7.30 12.69 2.34
C GLN A 195 -8.70 13.28 2.48
N SER A 196 -9.28 13.70 1.37
CA SER A 196 -10.67 14.14 1.28
C SER A 196 -11.46 13.12 0.44
N LEU A 197 -12.50 12.55 0.99
CA LEU A 197 -13.36 11.57 0.35
C LEU A 197 -14.80 12.06 0.29
N ASP A 198 -15.45 11.92 -0.86
CA ASP A 198 -16.90 11.99 -0.98
C ASP A 198 -17.56 10.70 -0.45
N TYR A 199 -18.88 10.61 -0.55
CA TYR A 199 -19.63 9.46 -0.05
C TYR A 199 -19.15 8.14 -0.69
N ASP A 200 -19.00 8.11 -2.02
CA ASP A 200 -18.58 6.89 -2.71
C ASP A 200 -17.16 6.49 -2.34
N GLY A 201 -16.25 7.46 -2.27
CA GLY A 201 -14.88 7.21 -1.83
C GLY A 201 -14.78 6.73 -0.38
N ALA A 202 -15.58 7.30 0.51
CA ALA A 202 -15.63 6.86 1.91
C ALA A 202 -16.23 5.46 2.03
N ARG A 203 -17.31 5.17 1.30
CA ARG A 203 -17.94 3.85 1.25
C ARG A 203 -16.95 2.80 0.75
N ASP A 204 -16.36 3.01 -0.42
CA ASP A 204 -15.46 2.04 -1.05
C ASP A 204 -14.16 1.83 -0.25
N ARG A 205 -13.78 2.83 0.57
CA ARG A 205 -12.59 2.75 1.44
C ARG A 205 -12.84 2.02 2.76
N PHE A 206 -14.01 2.18 3.37
CA PHE A 206 -14.26 1.74 4.74
C PHE A 206 -15.26 0.62 4.88
N LEU A 207 -16.04 0.32 3.85
CA LEU A 207 -16.90 -0.85 3.83
C LEU A 207 -16.22 -2.01 3.08
N PRO A 208 -16.49 -3.26 3.46
CA PRO A 208 -16.00 -4.43 2.74
C PRO A 208 -16.57 -4.45 1.31
N GLU A 209 -15.77 -4.96 0.37
CA GLU A 209 -16.22 -5.11 -1.01
C GLU A 209 -17.50 -5.94 -1.09
N ILE A 210 -18.40 -5.50 -1.97
CA ILE A 210 -19.75 -6.08 -2.18
C ILE A 210 -19.70 -7.58 -2.50
N ASN A 211 -18.59 -8.07 -3.06
CA ASN A 211 -18.42 -9.47 -3.45
C ASN A 211 -18.34 -10.46 -2.28
N PHE A 212 -18.16 -9.99 -1.05
CA PHE A 212 -18.13 -10.81 0.17
C PHE A 212 -19.45 -10.86 0.93
N LEU A 213 -20.34 -9.93 0.66
CA LEU A 213 -21.69 -9.94 1.18
C LEU A 213 -22.57 -10.50 0.06
N GLU A 214 -22.98 -11.78 0.16
CA GLU A 214 -23.98 -12.33 -0.74
C GLU A 214 -25.12 -11.32 -0.85
N GLN A 215 -25.49 -10.90 -2.07
CA GLN A 215 -26.49 -9.87 -2.39
C GLN A 215 -27.89 -10.15 -1.76
N TRP A 216 -28.01 -11.23 -1.04
CA TRP A 216 -29.24 -11.77 -0.45
C TRP A 216 -29.29 -11.69 1.08
N ASN A 217 -28.28 -11.13 1.74
CA ASN A 217 -28.27 -10.99 3.19
C ASN A 217 -28.99 -9.70 3.60
N ASN A 218 -30.07 -9.80 4.37
CA ASN A 218 -30.88 -8.66 4.84
C ASN A 218 -30.05 -7.56 5.54
N GLY A 219 -28.89 -7.90 6.11
CA GLY A 219 -28.02 -6.95 6.79
C GLY A 219 -27.25 -5.96 5.90
N TYR A 220 -27.24 -6.17 4.58
CA TYR A 220 -26.51 -5.31 3.66
C TYR A 220 -27.15 -3.92 3.52
N LYS A 221 -28.46 -3.89 3.36
CA LYS A 221 -29.22 -2.64 3.23
C LYS A 221 -29.10 -1.80 4.50
N GLU A 222 -29.27 -2.44 5.64
CA GLU A 222 -29.14 -1.82 6.95
C GLU A 222 -27.74 -1.27 7.19
N MET A 223 -26.69 -2.00 6.79
CA MET A 223 -25.29 -1.51 6.88
C MET A 223 -25.08 -0.24 6.06
N PHE A 224 -25.64 -0.16 4.85
CA PHE A 224 -25.52 1.03 4.00
C PHE A 224 -26.31 2.22 4.56
N GLU A 225 -27.49 1.97 5.11
CA GLU A 225 -28.28 3.01 5.77
C GLU A 225 -27.54 3.57 6.99
N GLU A 226 -26.98 2.70 7.85
CA GLU A 226 -26.16 3.13 8.99
C GLU A 226 -24.90 3.87 8.54
N PHE A 227 -24.21 3.39 7.49
CA PHE A 227 -23.03 4.09 6.96
C PHE A 227 -23.39 5.47 6.42
N ASN A 228 -24.53 5.62 5.74
CA ASN A 228 -25.01 6.91 5.26
C ASN A 228 -25.24 7.90 6.42
N ASP A 229 -25.81 7.42 7.53
CA ASP A 229 -26.02 8.24 8.73
C ASP A 229 -24.69 8.65 9.39
N ILE A 230 -23.74 7.72 9.46
CA ILE A 230 -22.38 8.00 9.94
C ILE A 230 -21.73 9.04 9.03
N PHE A 231 -21.75 8.84 7.71
CA PHE A 231 -21.17 9.78 6.76
C PHE A 231 -21.78 11.19 6.90
N ASN A 232 -23.10 11.30 6.95
CA ASN A 232 -23.79 12.59 7.09
C ASN A 232 -23.45 13.30 8.40
N ARG A 233 -23.24 12.58 9.50
CA ARG A 233 -22.88 13.12 10.81
C ARG A 233 -21.50 13.75 10.81
N TYR A 234 -20.53 13.15 10.13
CA TYR A 234 -19.12 13.58 10.13
C TYR A 234 -18.71 14.38 8.90
N SER A 235 -19.53 14.39 7.83
CA SER A 235 -19.17 15.09 6.60
C SER A 235 -19.24 16.62 6.74
N GLN A 236 -18.27 17.29 6.12
CA GLN A 236 -18.24 18.74 5.95
C GLN A 236 -18.29 19.02 4.45
N ASN A 237 -19.31 19.76 3.99
CA ASN A 237 -19.54 20.02 2.57
C ASN A 237 -19.57 18.72 1.73
N LYS A 238 -20.27 17.69 2.20
CA LYS A 238 -20.37 16.37 1.56
C LYS A 238 -19.03 15.63 1.41
N LYS A 239 -18.07 15.91 2.26
CA LYS A 239 -16.75 15.24 2.28
C LYS A 239 -16.35 14.86 3.69
N ILE A 240 -15.73 13.70 3.80
CA ILE A 240 -15.00 13.26 5.00
C ILE A 240 -13.53 13.59 4.81
N PHE A 241 -12.88 13.97 5.89
CA PHE A 241 -11.46 14.29 5.90
C PHE A 241 -10.74 13.34 6.83
N ILE A 242 -9.88 12.53 6.26
CA ILE A 242 -9.15 11.46 6.96
C ILE A 242 -7.69 11.87 7.12
N ASN A 243 -7.20 11.82 8.35
CA ASN A 243 -5.80 12.12 8.65
C ASN A 243 -4.96 10.83 8.65
N TYR A 244 -3.82 10.91 7.99
CA TYR A 244 -2.81 9.85 7.92
C TYR A 244 -1.46 10.38 8.39
N THR A 245 -0.64 9.47 8.86
CA THR A 245 0.79 9.69 9.05
C THR A 245 1.55 8.67 8.23
N THR A 246 2.38 9.14 7.29
CA THR A 246 3.32 8.29 6.57
C THR A 246 4.59 8.16 7.38
N GLU A 247 4.85 6.96 7.90
CA GLU A 247 6.07 6.61 8.63
C GLU A 247 7.10 6.07 7.65
N VAL A 248 8.34 6.54 7.74
CA VAL A 248 9.45 6.14 6.87
C VAL A 248 10.64 5.76 7.72
N TYR A 249 11.10 4.53 7.55
CA TYR A 249 12.30 4.00 8.21
C TYR A 249 13.33 3.70 7.13
N THR A 250 14.54 4.23 7.26
CA THR A 250 15.59 4.08 6.26
C THR A 250 16.88 3.61 6.90
N GLY A 251 17.54 2.60 6.32
CA GLY A 251 18.81 2.05 6.79
C GLY A 251 19.52 1.26 5.68
N ALA A 252 20.76 0.83 5.96
CA ALA A 252 21.60 0.08 5.03
C ALA A 252 22.18 -1.17 5.69
#